data_98d4e2437e8753743b442aa1ba2ffa08
#
_entry.id   98d4e2437e8753743b442aa1ba2ffa08
#
_cell.length_a   1.000
_cell.length_b   1.000
_cell.length_c   1.000
_cell.angle_alpha   90.00
_cell.angle_beta   90.00
_cell.angle_gamma   90.00
#
_symmetry.space_group_name_H-M   'P 1'
#
loop_
_entity.id
_entity.type
_entity.pdbx_description
1 polymer ?
#
loop_
_entity_poly.entity_id
_entity_poly.type
_entity_poly.pdbx_seq_one_letter_code
_entity_poly.pdbx_strand_id
1 'polypeptide(L)'
;NNIAATSDIKKEWAMVESSGRITENRNAGVGPLLTTTWNQNYPYNSLCPVDTAGHGDHVYAGCVATAMAQVMNYWGYPTTGSGSHSYVPFSWSYEQTYTYDEQTANFGETFYNFDMMPDDLDSLSTEEEIYNIALLQWHCGISVDMMYSPEGSGAYSEDVPYAVSTYFGYNYPDMLDMWYYNNDEWAEALKMELDQLRPMYYSGSDDSGLGGHAFVCDGYDENNFFHFNWGWSGRDDAFCAIGALNTTKYAFNQWNTAIINFYPEEDYYYNIPDTVSALTLAENETHNEVTISWTNPSTDKEGNQLTSLDTVFIRRDFVTIATLTDVESGQAMTYVDNVENPGLYHYSVLCSNQYGHSKFKEETILVGQKCDLTFELFDEGGDGWKGGSISIFKDDERIAKVALEDGASSIDSVSLLNGDLTFVWNKCWYAEPYYTCDEISFVIKDKDGNVIYESEGEMQAGVFMTFNNDCTLDITETGMEDENVTIYPNPTDGMVNISARNINEVGVYNLVGQEIETFVIDEDQCIIDMSNYNDGVYFVRIKTEDEIITKK
;
A
#
# COMPACT_ATOMS: atom_id res chain seq x y z
N ASN A 1 -8.32 13.63 -46.07
CA ASN A 1 -8.56 12.22 -45.79
C ASN A 1 -9.59 12.13 -44.66
N ASN A 2 -10.88 11.87 -44.98
CA ASN A 2 -11.89 11.57 -43.98
C ASN A 2 -11.69 10.13 -43.50
N ILE A 3 -10.87 9.91 -42.47
CA ILE A 3 -10.83 8.64 -41.74
C ILE A 3 -11.96 8.72 -40.73
N ALA A 4 -12.94 7.84 -40.82
CA ALA A 4 -14.03 7.76 -39.85
C ALA A 4 -13.43 7.32 -38.49
N ALA A 5 -13.72 8.08 -37.44
CA ALA A 5 -13.30 7.74 -36.08
C ALA A 5 -13.83 6.34 -35.68
N THR A 6 -12.99 5.56 -35.01
CA THR A 6 -13.38 4.26 -34.45
C THR A 6 -14.49 4.41 -33.40
N SER A 7 -15.14 3.31 -33.01
CA SER A 7 -16.16 3.32 -31.97
C SER A 7 -15.63 3.88 -30.64
N ASP A 8 -14.38 3.57 -30.31
CA ASP A 8 -13.74 3.97 -29.05
C ASP A 8 -13.39 5.47 -29.08
N ILE A 9 -12.81 5.96 -30.16
CA ILE A 9 -12.62 7.41 -30.36
C ILE A 9 -13.93 8.18 -30.28
N LYS A 10 -15.04 7.63 -30.80
CA LYS A 10 -16.36 8.29 -30.68
C LYS A 10 -16.91 8.31 -29.25
N LYS A 11 -16.66 7.26 -28.45
CA LYS A 11 -17.01 7.24 -27.03
C LYS A 11 -16.18 8.26 -26.25
N GLU A 12 -14.88 8.33 -26.50
CA GLU A 12 -14.00 9.32 -25.89
C GLU A 12 -14.47 10.76 -26.18
N TRP A 13 -14.78 11.08 -27.43
CA TRP A 13 -15.33 12.38 -27.78
C TRP A 13 -16.66 12.67 -27.08
N ALA A 14 -17.53 11.66 -26.94
CA ALA A 14 -18.78 11.82 -26.21
C ALA A 14 -18.55 12.07 -24.71
N MET A 15 -17.55 11.44 -24.09
CA MET A 15 -17.16 11.70 -22.71
C MET A 15 -16.60 13.11 -22.54
N VAL A 16 -15.68 13.53 -23.42
CA VAL A 16 -15.12 14.90 -23.41
C VAL A 16 -16.20 15.94 -23.63
N GLU A 17 -17.13 15.72 -24.58
CA GLU A 17 -18.27 16.62 -24.82
C GLU A 17 -19.22 16.71 -23.62
N SER A 18 -19.31 15.65 -22.79
CA SER A 18 -20.21 15.59 -21.64
C SER A 18 -19.60 16.10 -20.33
N SER A 19 -18.31 15.82 -20.09
CA SER A 19 -17.64 16.11 -18.82
C SER A 19 -16.32 16.89 -18.95
N GLY A 20 -15.71 16.91 -20.13
CA GLY A 20 -14.40 17.53 -20.36
C GLY A 20 -13.22 16.75 -19.79
N ARG A 21 -13.44 15.52 -19.30
CA ARG A 21 -12.41 14.70 -18.62
C ARG A 21 -12.42 13.24 -19.08
N ILE A 22 -11.32 12.55 -18.87
CA ILE A 22 -11.13 11.12 -19.15
C ILE A 22 -10.48 10.46 -17.93
N THR A 23 -11.05 9.36 -17.46
CA THR A 23 -10.61 8.61 -16.27
C THR A 23 -9.87 7.31 -16.60
N GLU A 24 -9.76 6.92 -17.88
CA GLU A 24 -9.08 5.69 -18.29
C GLU A 24 -7.57 5.90 -18.42
N ASN A 25 -6.77 4.86 -18.10
CA ASN A 25 -5.32 4.84 -18.34
C ASN A 25 -5.05 5.02 -19.85
N ARG A 26 -4.33 6.07 -20.20
CA ARG A 26 -3.90 6.36 -21.58
C ARG A 26 -2.42 6.07 -21.76
N ASN A 27 -2.00 5.91 -23.02
CA ASN A 27 -0.58 6.01 -23.34
C ASN A 27 -0.16 7.46 -23.05
N ALA A 28 0.44 7.65 -21.89
CA ALA A 28 0.83 8.97 -21.42
C ALA A 28 2.08 9.47 -22.17
N GLY A 29 2.14 10.77 -22.43
CA GLY A 29 3.40 11.43 -22.72
C GLY A 29 4.28 11.39 -21.47
N VAL A 30 3.71 11.81 -20.32
CA VAL A 30 4.31 11.73 -18.98
C VAL A 30 3.23 11.47 -17.92
N GLY A 31 3.51 10.62 -16.97
CA GLY A 31 2.78 10.46 -15.72
C GLY A 31 1.49 9.69 -15.81
N PRO A 32 0.63 9.73 -14.75
CA PRO A 32 0.74 10.58 -13.54
C PRO A 32 2.02 10.35 -12.75
N LEU A 33 2.62 11.42 -12.23
CA LEU A 33 3.85 11.36 -11.45
C LEU A 33 3.59 11.08 -9.96
N LEU A 34 2.48 11.59 -9.43
CA LEU A 34 2.07 11.35 -8.06
C LEU A 34 1.42 9.99 -7.91
N THR A 35 1.76 9.29 -6.85
CA THR A 35 1.06 8.09 -6.36
C THR A 35 0.08 8.43 -5.25
N THR A 36 0.31 9.58 -4.56
CA THR A 36 -0.53 10.02 -3.45
C THR A 36 -1.94 10.40 -3.88
N THR A 37 -2.92 10.06 -3.05
CA THR A 37 -4.33 10.45 -3.18
C THR A 37 -4.83 11.17 -1.93
N TRP A 38 -4.02 12.08 -1.37
CA TRP A 38 -4.30 12.71 -0.10
C TRP A 38 -5.55 13.61 -0.14
N ASN A 39 -6.02 13.93 1.07
CA ASN A 39 -7.21 14.75 1.27
C ASN A 39 -6.92 15.84 2.32
N GLN A 40 -7.84 16.77 2.51
CA GLN A 40 -7.74 17.88 3.46
C GLN A 40 -8.65 17.75 4.69
N ASN A 41 -9.44 16.65 4.78
CA ASN A 41 -10.29 16.33 5.92
C ASN A 41 -9.65 15.28 6.85
N TYR A 42 -10.40 14.81 7.86
CA TYR A 42 -9.92 13.76 8.76
C TYR A 42 -9.61 12.44 8.01
N PRO A 43 -8.46 11.77 8.30
CA PRO A 43 -7.52 12.08 9.38
C PRO A 43 -6.36 13.03 8.98
N TYR A 44 -6.29 13.50 7.75
CA TYR A 44 -5.24 14.37 7.22
C TYR A 44 -5.11 15.73 7.93
N ASN A 45 -6.17 16.19 8.57
CA ASN A 45 -6.25 17.46 9.31
C ASN A 45 -6.06 17.33 10.83
N SER A 46 -5.63 16.18 11.32
CA SER A 46 -5.61 15.87 12.77
C SER A 46 -4.71 16.79 13.62
N LEU A 47 -3.81 17.56 13.03
CA LEU A 47 -3.00 18.57 13.69
C LEU A 47 -3.46 20.02 13.44
N CYS A 48 -4.46 20.22 12.59
CA CYS A 48 -5.04 21.54 12.37
C CYS A 48 -5.84 22.02 13.60
N PRO A 49 -6.16 23.32 13.71
CA PRO A 49 -6.92 23.83 14.84
C PRO A 49 -8.18 23.04 15.15
N VAL A 50 -8.45 22.83 16.45
CA VAL A 50 -9.63 22.10 16.92
C VAL A 50 -10.87 22.94 16.71
N ASP A 51 -11.89 22.34 16.08
CA ASP A 51 -13.24 22.90 15.93
C ASP A 51 -14.25 21.76 15.81
N THR A 52 -15.18 21.69 16.74
CA THR A 52 -16.19 20.62 16.79
C THR A 52 -17.20 20.65 15.64
N ALA A 53 -17.23 21.73 14.85
CA ALA A 53 -18.00 21.81 13.62
C ALA A 53 -17.24 21.23 12.40
N GLY A 54 -15.95 20.97 12.56
CA GLY A 54 -15.07 20.45 11.52
C GLY A 54 -15.05 18.92 11.44
N HIS A 55 -14.39 18.41 10.43
CA HIS A 55 -14.27 16.97 10.17
C HIS A 55 -13.27 16.33 11.15
N GLY A 56 -13.73 15.39 11.98
CA GLY A 56 -12.91 14.79 13.04
C GLY A 56 -12.56 15.77 14.16
N ASP A 57 -13.46 16.74 14.44
CA ASP A 57 -13.28 17.81 15.42
C ASP A 57 -12.11 18.78 15.11
N HIS A 58 -11.71 18.86 13.84
CA HIS A 58 -10.66 19.78 13.35
C HIS A 58 -11.14 20.53 12.10
N VAL A 59 -10.61 21.72 11.88
CA VAL A 59 -10.80 22.44 10.61
C VAL A 59 -10.09 21.74 9.46
N TYR A 60 -10.49 22.01 8.22
CA TYR A 60 -9.79 21.44 7.05
C TYR A 60 -8.34 21.89 6.97
N ALA A 61 -7.43 21.00 6.54
CA ALA A 61 -6.03 21.36 6.29
C ALA A 61 -5.89 22.44 5.20
N GLY A 62 -6.82 22.45 4.24
CA GLY A 62 -6.87 23.41 3.15
C GLY A 62 -6.22 22.90 1.86
N CYS A 63 -6.85 23.20 0.72
CA CYS A 63 -6.41 22.68 -0.58
C CYS A 63 -4.99 23.14 -0.96
N VAL A 64 -4.61 24.37 -0.61
CA VAL A 64 -3.25 24.91 -0.85
C VAL A 64 -2.21 24.06 -0.12
N ALA A 65 -2.43 23.77 1.16
CA ALA A 65 -1.53 22.94 1.97
C ALA A 65 -1.46 21.51 1.43
N THR A 66 -2.60 20.93 1.03
CA THR A 66 -2.67 19.57 0.48
C THR A 66 -1.92 19.47 -0.86
N ALA A 67 -2.09 20.44 -1.76
CA ALA A 67 -1.38 20.46 -3.04
C ALA A 67 0.13 20.63 -2.84
N MET A 68 0.57 21.55 -1.96
CA MET A 68 1.97 21.70 -1.59
C MET A 68 2.56 20.41 -1.04
N ALA A 69 1.89 19.81 -0.07
CA ALA A 69 2.35 18.60 0.62
C ALA A 69 2.48 17.40 -0.32
N GLN A 70 1.57 17.22 -1.28
CA GLN A 70 1.67 16.15 -2.29
C GLN A 70 2.87 16.34 -3.23
N VAL A 71 3.13 17.58 -3.70
CA VAL A 71 4.34 17.87 -4.49
C VAL A 71 5.60 17.63 -3.65
N MET A 72 5.61 18.03 -2.37
CA MET A 72 6.75 17.82 -1.47
C MET A 72 6.98 16.34 -1.17
N ASN A 73 5.92 15.54 -1.04
CA ASN A 73 6.01 14.09 -0.88
C ASN A 73 6.60 13.42 -2.13
N TYR A 74 6.21 13.84 -3.33
CA TYR A 74 6.81 13.35 -4.57
C TYR A 74 8.34 13.50 -4.57
N TRP A 75 8.84 14.65 -4.10
CA TRP A 75 10.28 14.89 -3.99
C TRP A 75 10.93 14.17 -2.78
N GLY A 76 10.17 13.83 -1.74
CA GLY A 76 10.70 13.36 -0.45
C GLY A 76 11.60 14.40 0.21
N TYR A 77 11.26 15.69 0.07
CA TYR A 77 12.11 16.83 0.47
C TYR A 77 11.26 17.97 1.07
N PRO A 78 11.80 18.73 2.05
CA PRO A 78 13.05 18.49 2.80
C PRO A 78 12.83 17.54 3.97
N THR A 79 13.87 16.84 4.43
CA THR A 79 13.79 16.08 5.68
C THR A 79 13.76 16.99 6.92
N THR A 80 14.28 18.20 6.80
CA THR A 80 14.19 19.26 7.82
C THR A 80 14.15 20.61 7.12
N GLY A 81 13.20 21.44 7.51
CA GLY A 81 13.04 22.76 6.92
C GLY A 81 14.01 23.82 7.51
N SER A 82 13.66 25.09 7.40
CA SER A 82 14.47 26.23 7.85
C SER A 82 13.64 27.24 8.61
N GLY A 83 14.17 27.78 9.71
CA GLY A 83 13.54 28.83 10.48
C GLY A 83 12.24 28.45 11.17
N SER A 84 11.41 29.42 11.45
CA SER A 84 10.09 29.25 12.07
C SER A 84 9.14 30.34 11.62
N HIS A 85 7.83 30.06 11.73
CA HIS A 85 6.77 31.02 11.46
C HIS A 85 5.63 30.88 12.44
N SER A 86 5.01 32.03 12.80
CA SER A 86 3.84 32.07 13.67
C SER A 86 2.86 33.12 13.17
N TYR A 87 1.59 32.80 13.23
CA TYR A 87 0.52 33.74 12.92
C TYR A 87 -0.77 33.38 13.68
N VAL A 88 -1.70 34.32 13.77
CA VAL A 88 -3.03 34.06 14.33
C VAL A 88 -4.02 33.88 13.17
N PRO A 89 -4.58 32.68 12.98
CA PRO A 89 -5.51 32.42 11.91
C PRO A 89 -6.77 33.28 12.03
N PHE A 90 -7.15 33.88 10.92
CA PHE A 90 -8.37 34.64 10.79
C PHE A 90 -9.04 34.30 9.45
N SER A 91 -10.27 33.84 9.50
CA SER A 91 -11.04 33.58 8.28
C SER A 91 -12.42 34.26 8.39
N TRP A 92 -12.92 34.65 7.24
CA TRP A 92 -14.22 35.29 7.13
C TRP A 92 -15.07 34.55 6.09
N SER A 93 -16.25 34.09 6.50
CA SER A 93 -17.30 33.59 5.61
C SER A 93 -18.49 34.55 5.61
N TYR A 94 -19.43 34.38 4.67
CA TYR A 94 -20.61 35.27 4.52
C TYR A 94 -21.43 35.46 5.79
N GLU A 95 -21.37 34.52 6.74
CA GLU A 95 -22.22 34.50 7.92
C GLU A 95 -21.43 34.54 9.25
N GLN A 96 -20.12 34.19 9.24
CA GLN A 96 -19.37 34.01 10.46
C GLN A 96 -17.88 34.31 10.27
N THR A 97 -17.24 34.82 11.33
CA THR A 97 -15.80 34.98 11.44
C THR A 97 -15.24 33.87 12.31
N TYR A 98 -14.17 33.20 11.84
CA TYR A 98 -13.46 32.17 12.58
C TYR A 98 -12.10 32.71 13.00
N THR A 99 -11.75 32.48 14.27
CA THR A 99 -10.44 32.81 14.84
C THR A 99 -9.99 31.64 15.70
N TYR A 100 -8.73 31.32 15.61
CA TYR A 100 -8.09 30.25 16.39
C TYR A 100 -6.87 30.80 17.13
N ASP A 101 -6.34 30.02 18.08
CA ASP A 101 -5.11 30.36 18.76
C ASP A 101 -3.95 30.46 17.76
N GLU A 102 -2.89 31.19 18.17
CA GLU A 102 -1.67 31.32 17.37
C GLU A 102 -1.14 29.98 16.93
N GLN A 103 -0.93 29.81 15.63
CA GLN A 103 -0.31 28.63 15.04
C GLN A 103 1.18 28.90 14.85
N THR A 104 2.03 27.93 15.21
CA THR A 104 3.49 28.04 15.13
C THR A 104 4.10 26.79 14.53
N ALA A 105 4.97 26.95 13.55
CA ALA A 105 5.81 25.89 13.01
C ALA A 105 7.29 26.24 13.19
N ASN A 106 8.07 25.33 13.78
CA ASN A 106 9.52 25.39 13.87
C ASN A 106 10.13 24.50 12.79
N PHE A 107 10.12 24.95 11.55
CA PHE A 107 10.54 24.16 10.39
C PHE A 107 11.96 23.63 10.54
N GLY A 108 12.90 24.46 11.05
CA GLY A 108 14.30 24.09 11.25
C GLY A 108 14.56 23.07 12.38
N GLU A 109 13.57 22.79 13.21
CA GLU A 109 13.64 21.80 14.30
C GLU A 109 12.74 20.59 14.04
N THR A 110 12.00 20.59 12.92
CA THR A 110 11.04 19.53 12.57
C THR A 110 11.67 18.56 11.57
N PHE A 111 11.57 17.28 11.88
CA PHE A 111 11.92 16.21 10.96
C PHE A 111 10.65 15.74 10.21
N TYR A 112 10.64 15.86 8.89
CA TYR A 112 9.60 15.33 8.01
C TYR A 112 9.97 13.93 7.54
N ASN A 113 9.28 12.94 8.07
CA ASN A 113 9.53 11.53 7.75
C ASN A 113 8.67 11.10 6.56
N PHE A 114 9.13 11.38 5.35
CA PHE A 114 8.40 11.01 4.12
C PHE A 114 8.22 9.51 3.97
N ASP A 115 9.08 8.70 4.58
CA ASP A 115 8.96 7.25 4.60
C ASP A 115 7.72 6.76 5.36
N MET A 116 7.18 7.59 6.25
CA MET A 116 5.97 7.35 7.02
C MET A 116 4.74 8.07 6.45
N MET A 117 4.80 8.45 5.18
CA MET A 117 3.71 9.13 4.49
C MET A 117 3.22 8.26 3.33
N PRO A 118 2.32 7.28 3.59
CA PRO A 118 1.76 6.42 2.55
C PRO A 118 0.98 7.20 1.49
N ASP A 119 0.70 6.56 0.36
CA ASP A 119 0.00 7.17 -0.76
C ASP A 119 -1.44 7.60 -0.41
N ASP A 120 -2.09 6.92 0.54
CA ASP A 120 -3.40 7.29 1.10
C ASP A 120 -3.49 6.91 2.59
N LEU A 121 -4.48 7.46 3.29
CA LEU A 121 -4.83 7.08 4.65
C LEU A 121 -6.18 6.39 4.66
N ASP A 122 -6.21 5.21 5.26
CA ASP A 122 -7.42 4.41 5.44
C ASP A 122 -7.68 4.08 6.94
N SER A 123 -8.65 3.23 7.21
CA SER A 123 -8.98 2.81 8.58
C SER A 123 -7.91 1.94 9.26
N LEU A 124 -6.84 1.61 8.55
CA LEU A 124 -5.75 0.75 9.00
C LEU A 124 -4.44 1.53 9.13
N SER A 125 -4.45 2.79 8.72
CA SER A 125 -3.30 3.65 8.86
C SER A 125 -2.96 3.85 10.33
N THR A 126 -1.68 3.76 10.65
CA THR A 126 -1.15 3.92 11.99
C THR A 126 -1.24 5.37 12.47
N GLU A 127 -1.20 5.60 13.77
CA GLU A 127 -1.13 6.96 14.32
C GLU A 127 0.11 7.71 13.83
N GLU A 128 1.21 7.00 13.56
CA GLU A 128 2.46 7.59 13.07
C GLU A 128 2.35 8.04 11.62
N GLU A 129 1.75 7.25 10.74
CA GLU A 129 1.47 7.64 9.35
C GLU A 129 0.53 8.85 9.28
N ILE A 130 -0.56 8.81 10.05
CA ILE A 130 -1.50 9.93 10.15
C ILE A 130 -0.78 11.18 10.64
N TYR A 131 0.04 11.06 11.70
CA TYR A 131 0.78 12.16 12.27
C TYR A 131 1.74 12.80 11.26
N ASN A 132 2.51 12.00 10.51
CA ASN A 132 3.52 12.53 9.58
C ASN A 132 2.87 13.28 8.41
N ILE A 133 1.81 12.75 7.82
CA ILE A 133 1.08 13.48 6.75
C ILE A 133 0.40 14.74 7.30
N ALA A 134 -0.28 14.63 8.44
CA ALA A 134 -0.95 15.77 9.06
C ALA A 134 0.05 16.86 9.46
N LEU A 135 1.25 16.50 9.95
CA LEU A 135 2.32 17.44 10.29
C LEU A 135 2.79 18.21 9.06
N LEU A 136 3.04 17.54 7.95
CA LEU A 136 3.46 18.19 6.72
C LEU A 136 2.37 19.15 6.22
N GLN A 137 1.11 18.69 6.14
CA GLN A 137 0.01 19.53 5.68
C GLN A 137 -0.23 20.74 6.61
N TRP A 138 -0.19 20.53 7.93
CA TRP A 138 -0.34 21.61 8.91
C TRP A 138 0.76 22.64 8.79
N HIS A 139 2.02 22.21 8.64
CA HIS A 139 3.16 23.10 8.43
C HIS A 139 3.09 23.82 7.06
N CYS A 140 2.67 23.15 6.00
CA CYS A 140 2.36 23.83 4.74
C CYS A 140 1.30 24.92 4.94
N GLY A 141 0.22 24.62 5.69
CA GLY A 141 -0.80 25.60 6.02
C GLY A 141 -0.26 26.79 6.79
N ILE A 142 0.57 26.56 7.82
CA ILE A 142 1.20 27.66 8.59
C ILE A 142 2.09 28.51 7.70
N SER A 143 2.85 27.91 6.80
CA SER A 143 3.80 28.61 5.93
C SER A 143 3.16 29.62 4.96
N VAL A 144 1.84 29.49 4.73
CA VAL A 144 1.04 30.36 3.83
C VAL A 144 -0.10 31.10 4.56
N ASP A 145 0.00 31.27 5.87
CA ASP A 145 -1.00 31.95 6.71
C ASP A 145 -2.43 31.46 6.47
N MET A 146 -2.64 30.12 6.50
CA MET A 146 -3.91 29.47 6.17
C MET A 146 -5.09 30.09 6.94
N MET A 147 -6.09 30.55 6.22
CA MET A 147 -7.37 31.01 6.77
C MET A 147 -8.22 29.81 7.14
N TYR A 148 -7.99 29.25 8.32
CA TYR A 148 -8.67 28.05 8.79
C TYR A 148 -10.15 28.24 9.06
N SER A 149 -10.97 27.22 8.67
CA SER A 149 -12.40 27.18 8.90
C SER A 149 -12.93 25.75 8.85
N PRO A 150 -13.97 25.40 9.64
CA PRO A 150 -14.61 24.10 9.58
C PRO A 150 -15.46 23.89 8.30
N GLU A 151 -15.74 24.95 7.55
CA GLU A 151 -16.47 24.91 6.28
C GLU A 151 -15.53 24.74 5.06
N GLY A 152 -14.23 25.04 5.23
CA GLY A 152 -13.20 24.99 4.20
C GLY A 152 -12.11 26.00 4.48
N SER A 153 -10.87 25.55 4.53
CA SER A 153 -9.68 26.41 4.77
C SER A 153 -9.05 26.81 3.44
N GLY A 154 -8.54 28.03 3.34
CA GLY A 154 -7.93 28.57 2.12
C GLY A 154 -6.71 29.44 2.42
N ALA A 155 -5.85 29.60 1.43
CA ALA A 155 -4.71 30.52 1.43
C ALA A 155 -4.50 31.07 0.01
N TYR A 156 -3.68 32.09 -0.11
CA TYR A 156 -3.36 32.66 -1.41
C TYR A 156 -2.25 31.85 -2.10
N SER A 157 -2.46 31.48 -3.37
CA SER A 157 -1.47 30.73 -4.15
C SER A 157 -0.18 31.53 -4.37
N GLU A 158 -0.25 32.86 -4.35
CA GLU A 158 0.88 33.76 -4.46
C GLU A 158 1.88 33.64 -3.32
N ASP A 159 1.48 33.13 -2.17
CA ASP A 159 2.34 32.93 -1.00
C ASP A 159 3.18 31.64 -1.09
N VAL A 160 2.77 30.67 -1.94
CA VAL A 160 3.41 29.37 -2.06
C VAL A 160 4.89 29.47 -2.49
N PRO A 161 5.28 30.25 -3.54
CA PRO A 161 6.68 30.35 -3.95
C PRO A 161 7.60 30.84 -2.82
N TYR A 162 7.15 31.82 -2.06
CA TYR A 162 7.89 32.33 -0.90
C TYR A 162 7.99 31.28 0.22
N ALA A 163 6.89 30.61 0.52
CA ALA A 163 6.81 29.62 1.60
C ALA A 163 7.74 28.43 1.35
N VAL A 164 7.67 27.83 0.14
CA VAL A 164 8.49 26.64 -0.17
C VAL A 164 9.98 26.97 -0.27
N SER A 165 10.33 28.15 -0.75
CA SER A 165 11.72 28.59 -0.80
C SER A 165 12.26 28.95 0.59
N THR A 166 11.50 29.70 1.40
CA THR A 166 11.97 30.22 2.67
C THR A 166 12.04 29.15 3.76
N TYR A 167 11.00 28.31 3.85
CA TYR A 167 10.84 27.37 4.96
C TYR A 167 11.22 25.94 4.60
N PHE A 168 11.17 25.57 3.31
CA PHE A 168 11.37 24.20 2.88
C PHE A 168 12.57 24.01 1.92
N GLY A 169 13.32 25.07 1.61
CA GLY A 169 14.57 24.97 0.86
C GLY A 169 14.44 24.58 -0.61
N TYR A 170 13.26 24.80 -1.21
CA TYR A 170 13.08 24.65 -2.64
C TYR A 170 13.67 25.85 -3.40
N ASN A 171 14.01 25.66 -4.68
CA ASN A 171 14.23 26.79 -5.57
C ASN A 171 13.04 27.75 -5.46
N TYR A 172 13.26 29.04 -5.70
CA TYR A 172 12.14 29.98 -5.73
C TYR A 172 11.30 29.72 -6.99
N PRO A 173 10.11 29.08 -6.84
CA PRO A 173 9.32 28.71 -8.02
C PRO A 173 8.72 29.93 -8.71
N ASP A 174 8.41 29.77 -9.99
CA ASP A 174 7.74 30.78 -10.79
C ASP A 174 6.23 30.52 -10.85
N MET A 175 5.43 31.53 -10.61
CA MET A 175 3.99 31.46 -10.78
C MET A 175 3.57 31.96 -12.16
N LEU A 176 2.97 31.10 -12.94
CA LEU A 176 2.39 31.44 -14.23
C LEU A 176 0.88 31.71 -14.08
N ASP A 177 0.39 32.70 -14.80
CA ASP A 177 -1.04 33.01 -14.89
C ASP A 177 -1.51 32.78 -16.33
N MET A 178 -2.47 31.86 -16.49
CA MET A 178 -3.01 31.46 -17.80
C MET A 178 -3.60 32.67 -18.58
N TRP A 179 -3.97 33.72 -17.91
CA TRP A 179 -4.47 34.95 -18.56
C TRP A 179 -3.51 35.51 -19.62
N TYR A 180 -2.20 35.29 -19.46
CA TYR A 180 -1.17 35.77 -20.37
C TYR A 180 -0.84 34.80 -21.51
N TYR A 181 -1.51 33.64 -21.61
CA TYR A 181 -1.24 32.58 -22.55
C TYR A 181 -2.49 32.24 -23.36
N ASN A 182 -2.33 31.80 -24.59
CA ASN A 182 -3.37 31.03 -25.26
C ASN A 182 -3.28 29.55 -24.84
N ASN A 183 -4.29 28.72 -25.17
CA ASN A 183 -4.34 27.33 -24.74
C ASN A 183 -3.16 26.48 -25.20
N ASP A 184 -2.63 26.72 -26.42
CA ASP A 184 -1.49 25.97 -26.94
C ASP A 184 -0.19 26.39 -26.22
N GLU A 185 0.03 27.66 -26.00
CA GLU A 185 1.17 28.19 -25.25
C GLU A 185 1.13 27.74 -23.79
N TRP A 186 -0.06 27.70 -23.18
CA TRP A 186 -0.24 27.18 -21.81
C TRP A 186 0.09 25.70 -21.73
N ALA A 187 -0.45 24.89 -22.65
CA ALA A 187 -0.17 23.47 -22.72
C ALA A 187 1.35 23.18 -22.89
N GLU A 188 2.04 23.94 -23.74
CA GLU A 188 3.49 23.79 -23.92
C GLU A 188 4.26 24.18 -22.64
N ALA A 189 3.85 25.23 -21.92
CA ALA A 189 4.48 25.61 -20.65
C ALA A 189 4.35 24.53 -19.59
N LEU A 190 3.17 23.90 -19.46
CA LEU A 190 2.96 22.78 -18.54
C LEU A 190 3.77 21.53 -18.91
N LYS A 191 3.83 21.20 -20.21
CA LYS A 191 4.63 20.06 -20.70
C LYS A 191 6.11 20.23 -20.43
N MET A 192 6.66 21.44 -20.56
CA MET A 192 8.08 21.71 -20.30
C MET A 192 8.49 21.29 -18.89
N GLU A 193 7.61 21.42 -17.90
CA GLU A 193 7.83 20.94 -16.53
C GLU A 193 7.65 19.43 -16.42
N LEU A 194 6.55 18.90 -16.98
CA LEU A 194 6.25 17.48 -16.92
C LEU A 194 7.27 16.60 -17.65
N ASP A 195 7.84 17.10 -18.77
CA ASP A 195 8.92 16.43 -19.49
C ASP A 195 10.21 16.30 -18.64
N GLN A 196 10.37 17.16 -17.64
CA GLN A 196 11.41 17.10 -16.63
C GLN A 196 10.99 16.32 -15.39
N LEU A 197 9.86 15.61 -15.45
CA LEU A 197 9.29 14.84 -14.32
C LEU A 197 9.03 15.72 -13.09
N ARG A 198 8.55 16.95 -13.29
CA ARG A 198 8.25 17.94 -12.26
C ARG A 198 6.74 18.12 -12.15
N PRO A 199 6.08 17.56 -11.11
CA PRO A 199 4.68 17.86 -10.83
C PRO A 199 4.54 19.32 -10.39
N MET A 200 3.43 19.95 -10.78
CA MET A 200 3.19 21.37 -10.52
C MET A 200 2.02 21.56 -9.56
N TYR A 201 2.18 22.49 -8.61
CA TYR A 201 1.03 23.07 -7.96
C TYR A 201 0.19 23.83 -8.99
N TYR A 202 -1.11 23.63 -8.99
CA TYR A 202 -2.03 24.25 -9.91
C TYR A 202 -3.24 24.80 -9.16
N SER A 203 -3.84 25.89 -9.63
CA SER A 203 -5.06 26.42 -9.04
C SER A 203 -6.02 26.98 -10.09
N GLY A 204 -7.29 27.04 -9.71
CA GLY A 204 -8.33 27.65 -10.53
C GLY A 204 -9.55 28.03 -9.71
N SER A 205 -10.38 28.90 -10.25
CA SER A 205 -11.63 29.31 -9.67
C SER A 205 -12.81 28.64 -10.38
N ASP A 206 -13.83 28.30 -9.61
CA ASP A 206 -15.07 27.74 -10.14
C ASP A 206 -15.83 28.74 -11.03
N ASP A 207 -16.38 28.26 -12.11
CA ASP A 207 -17.14 29.08 -13.09
C ASP A 207 -18.32 29.82 -12.46
N SER A 208 -18.87 29.30 -11.36
CA SER A 208 -19.95 29.95 -10.61
C SER A 208 -19.48 31.12 -9.72
N GLY A 209 -18.14 31.28 -9.55
CA GLY A 209 -17.54 32.26 -8.65
C GLY A 209 -17.70 31.93 -7.16
N LEU A 210 -18.07 30.68 -6.82
CA LEU A 210 -18.31 30.24 -5.44
C LEU A 210 -17.02 29.84 -4.69
N GLY A 211 -15.86 29.95 -5.30
CA GLY A 211 -14.57 29.68 -4.66
C GLY A 211 -13.49 29.22 -5.61
N GLY A 212 -12.27 29.16 -5.11
CA GLY A 212 -11.11 28.59 -5.78
C GLY A 212 -10.74 27.24 -5.21
N HIS A 213 -9.90 26.52 -5.94
CA HIS A 213 -9.30 25.27 -5.50
C HIS A 213 -7.85 25.18 -5.95
N ALA A 214 -7.01 24.61 -5.09
CA ALA A 214 -5.64 24.26 -5.40
C ALA A 214 -5.50 22.73 -5.50
N PHE A 215 -4.75 22.26 -6.48
CA PHE A 215 -4.59 20.86 -6.82
C PHE A 215 -3.25 20.65 -7.53
N VAL A 216 -2.95 19.45 -7.99
CA VAL A 216 -1.68 19.15 -8.64
C VAL A 216 -1.90 18.76 -10.09
N CYS A 217 -1.09 19.30 -10.99
CA CYS A 217 -0.94 18.84 -12.37
C CYS A 217 0.32 17.98 -12.46
N ASP A 218 0.18 16.70 -12.78
CA ASP A 218 1.25 15.71 -12.63
C ASP A 218 1.42 14.76 -13.82
N GLY A 219 0.79 15.05 -14.95
CA GLY A 219 0.94 14.24 -16.16
C GLY A 219 0.22 14.83 -17.36
N TYR A 220 0.53 14.29 -18.55
CA TYR A 220 -0.22 14.60 -19.77
C TYR A 220 -0.18 13.43 -20.75
N ASP A 221 -1.18 13.34 -21.64
CA ASP A 221 -1.24 12.34 -22.69
C ASP A 221 -0.84 12.91 -24.08
N GLU A 222 -0.74 12.03 -25.06
CA GLU A 222 -0.39 12.38 -26.46
C GLU A 222 -1.38 13.35 -27.15
N ASN A 223 -2.58 13.54 -26.56
CA ASN A 223 -3.64 14.40 -27.08
C ASN A 223 -3.78 15.73 -26.33
N ASN A 224 -2.81 16.08 -25.48
CA ASN A 224 -2.81 17.28 -24.62
C ASN A 224 -3.92 17.29 -23.57
N PHE A 225 -4.31 16.13 -23.04
CA PHE A 225 -5.06 16.06 -21.81
C PHE A 225 -4.08 15.98 -20.66
N PHE A 226 -4.26 16.82 -19.65
CA PHE A 226 -3.39 16.89 -18.49
C PHE A 226 -4.03 16.16 -17.31
N HIS A 227 -3.26 15.37 -16.60
CA HIS A 227 -3.72 14.70 -15.39
C HIS A 227 -3.71 15.66 -14.21
N PHE A 228 -4.79 15.65 -13.44
CA PHE A 228 -4.96 16.45 -12.25
C PHE A 228 -5.34 15.59 -11.05
N ASN A 229 -4.60 15.76 -9.95
CA ASN A 229 -4.90 15.22 -8.64
C ASN A 229 -5.55 16.32 -7.80
N TRP A 230 -6.82 16.14 -7.48
CA TRP A 230 -7.64 17.17 -6.84
C TRP A 230 -7.45 17.27 -5.32
N GLY A 231 -6.70 16.35 -4.70
CA GLY A 231 -6.55 16.33 -3.24
C GLY A 231 -7.84 15.94 -2.52
N TRP A 232 -8.61 14.97 -3.06
CA TRP A 232 -9.90 14.50 -2.54
C TRP A 232 -9.97 12.98 -2.43
N SER A 233 -8.92 12.31 -1.96
CA SER A 233 -8.79 10.85 -1.88
C SER A 233 -8.96 10.17 -3.24
N GLY A 234 -8.32 10.70 -4.28
CA GLY A 234 -8.39 10.17 -5.64
C GLY A 234 -9.71 10.45 -6.37
N ARG A 235 -10.71 11.00 -5.67
CA ARG A 235 -12.01 11.27 -6.28
C ARG A 235 -11.89 12.38 -7.32
N ASP A 236 -12.41 12.11 -8.51
CA ASP A 236 -12.36 12.97 -9.69
C ASP A 236 -10.98 13.14 -10.33
N ASP A 237 -9.92 12.48 -9.84
CA ASP A 237 -8.62 12.50 -10.48
C ASP A 237 -8.74 11.95 -11.91
N ALA A 238 -8.25 12.73 -12.87
CA ALA A 238 -8.48 12.41 -14.28
C ALA A 238 -7.61 13.24 -15.23
N PHE A 239 -7.51 12.79 -16.48
CA PHE A 239 -7.00 13.58 -17.58
C PHE A 239 -8.08 14.55 -18.07
N CYS A 240 -7.79 15.85 -18.02
CA CYS A 240 -8.69 16.93 -18.42
C CYS A 240 -8.10 17.75 -19.57
N ALA A 241 -8.96 18.24 -20.45
CA ALA A 241 -8.55 19.25 -21.42
C ALA A 241 -8.37 20.61 -20.75
N ILE A 242 -7.41 21.42 -21.22
CA ILE A 242 -7.27 22.82 -20.80
C ILE A 242 -8.57 23.58 -21.10
N GLY A 243 -9.08 24.30 -20.09
CA GLY A 243 -10.36 25.02 -20.17
C GLY A 243 -11.60 24.13 -19.93
N ALA A 244 -11.40 22.86 -19.54
CA ALA A 244 -12.46 21.92 -19.17
C ALA A 244 -12.06 21.14 -17.91
N LEU A 245 -11.61 21.84 -16.87
CA LEU A 245 -11.21 21.29 -15.58
C LEU A 245 -12.45 21.05 -14.72
N ASN A 246 -13.23 20.05 -15.13
CA ASN A 246 -14.53 19.75 -14.54
C ASN A 246 -14.45 18.52 -13.64
N THR A 247 -14.89 18.68 -12.40
CA THR A 247 -15.13 17.58 -11.45
C THR A 247 -16.62 17.22 -11.46
N THR A 248 -17.03 16.23 -10.67
CA THR A 248 -18.46 15.90 -10.52
C THR A 248 -19.29 17.06 -9.97
N LYS A 249 -18.69 18.03 -9.28
CA LYS A 249 -19.39 19.10 -8.58
C LYS A 249 -19.00 20.52 -9.01
N TYR A 250 -17.77 20.75 -9.42
CA TYR A 250 -17.19 22.06 -9.71
C TYR A 250 -16.53 22.10 -11.07
N ALA A 251 -16.35 23.31 -11.62
CA ALA A 251 -15.68 23.57 -12.89
C ALA A 251 -14.63 24.69 -12.71
N PHE A 252 -13.37 24.29 -12.46
CA PHE A 252 -12.29 25.22 -12.11
C PHE A 252 -11.60 25.80 -13.37
N ASN A 253 -12.37 26.43 -14.24
CA ASN A 253 -11.90 26.92 -15.54
C ASN A 253 -11.52 28.40 -15.57
N GLN A 254 -11.68 29.11 -14.43
CA GLN A 254 -11.38 30.53 -14.34
C GLN A 254 -10.09 30.76 -13.53
N TRP A 255 -9.34 31.81 -13.90
CA TRP A 255 -8.16 32.27 -13.15
C TRP A 255 -7.16 31.15 -12.85
N ASN A 256 -6.89 30.31 -13.87
CA ASN A 256 -5.96 29.22 -13.70
C ASN A 256 -4.52 29.74 -13.55
N THR A 257 -3.82 29.21 -12.56
CA THR A 257 -2.40 29.44 -12.34
C THR A 257 -1.64 28.14 -12.19
N ALA A 258 -0.37 28.13 -12.52
CA ALA A 258 0.53 27.02 -12.28
C ALA A 258 1.82 27.53 -11.64
N ILE A 259 2.31 26.83 -10.63
CA ILE A 259 3.61 27.09 -10.01
C ILE A 259 4.58 26.07 -10.58
N ILE A 260 5.48 26.53 -11.41
CA ILE A 260 6.53 25.76 -12.09
C ILE A 260 7.87 25.93 -11.37
N ASN A 261 8.87 25.14 -11.74
CA ASN A 261 10.17 25.13 -11.06
C ASN A 261 10.06 24.78 -9.56
N PHE A 262 9.04 24.05 -9.17
CA PHE A 262 8.83 23.58 -7.80
C PHE A 262 9.60 22.29 -7.56
N TYR A 263 10.92 22.41 -7.43
CA TYR A 263 11.83 21.28 -7.19
C TYR A 263 12.92 21.69 -6.18
N PRO A 264 13.53 20.74 -5.45
CA PRO A 264 14.66 21.00 -4.55
C PRO A 264 15.85 21.64 -5.28
N GLU A 265 16.74 22.32 -4.55
CA GLU A 265 17.98 22.83 -5.16
C GLU A 265 18.72 21.72 -5.94
N GLU A 266 19.27 22.06 -7.13
CA GLU A 266 19.84 21.08 -8.08
C GLU A 266 20.89 20.15 -7.44
N ASP A 267 21.78 20.66 -6.60
CA ASP A 267 22.84 19.87 -5.96
C ASP A 267 22.32 18.78 -5.02
N TYR A 268 21.11 18.93 -4.49
CA TYR A 268 20.50 17.93 -3.63
C TYR A 268 19.86 16.78 -4.44
N TYR A 269 19.03 17.12 -5.42
CA TYR A 269 18.18 16.14 -6.09
C TYR A 269 18.93 15.20 -7.02
N TYR A 270 19.88 15.73 -7.79
CA TYR A 270 20.52 14.98 -8.86
C TYR A 270 21.60 13.98 -8.38
N ASN A 271 22.07 14.11 -7.16
CA ASN A 271 23.15 13.31 -6.64
C ASN A 271 22.73 12.29 -5.56
N ILE A 272 21.45 12.26 -5.15
CA ILE A 272 20.98 11.26 -4.21
C ILE A 272 20.90 9.89 -4.88
N PRO A 273 21.09 8.78 -4.13
CA PRO A 273 21.01 7.45 -4.69
C PRO A 273 19.62 7.16 -5.28
N ASP A 274 19.56 6.40 -6.35
CA ASP A 274 18.32 5.79 -6.81
C ASP A 274 17.84 4.74 -5.80
N THR A 275 16.62 4.25 -5.97
CA THR A 275 16.02 3.23 -5.11
C THR A 275 16.77 1.89 -5.24
N VAL A 276 16.88 1.13 -4.16
CA VAL A 276 17.39 -0.23 -4.20
C VAL A 276 16.55 -1.09 -5.15
N SER A 277 17.16 -2.10 -5.74
CA SER A 277 16.48 -3.00 -6.66
C SER A 277 16.49 -4.44 -6.16
N ALA A 278 15.64 -5.29 -6.76
CA ALA A 278 15.55 -6.72 -6.47
C ALA A 278 15.35 -7.05 -4.98
N LEU A 279 14.59 -6.22 -4.24
CA LEU A 279 14.23 -6.52 -2.86
C LEU A 279 13.39 -7.79 -2.83
N THR A 280 13.81 -8.76 -2.02
CA THR A 280 13.11 -10.02 -1.79
C THR A 280 13.20 -10.41 -0.34
N LEU A 281 12.14 -11.03 0.17
CA LEU A 281 12.02 -11.53 1.54
C LEU A 281 11.82 -13.04 1.51
N ALA A 282 12.45 -13.75 2.43
CA ALA A 282 12.28 -15.18 2.59
C ALA A 282 12.37 -15.56 4.07
N GLU A 283 11.35 -16.28 4.59
CA GLU A 283 11.39 -16.86 5.93
C GLU A 283 12.18 -18.18 5.93
N ASN A 284 12.75 -18.54 7.09
CA ASN A 284 13.36 -19.84 7.28
C ASN A 284 12.31 -20.93 7.63
N GLU A 285 12.73 -22.20 7.63
CA GLU A 285 11.85 -23.36 7.93
C GLU A 285 11.25 -23.34 9.35
N THR A 286 11.85 -22.62 10.27
CA THR A 286 11.41 -22.50 11.67
C THR A 286 10.55 -21.26 11.92
N HIS A 287 10.29 -20.46 10.89
CA HIS A 287 9.45 -19.25 10.93
C HIS A 287 9.86 -18.22 11.99
N ASN A 288 11.16 -18.07 12.22
CA ASN A 288 11.71 -17.14 13.22
C ASN A 288 12.85 -16.26 12.68
N GLU A 289 13.14 -16.35 11.40
CA GLU A 289 14.11 -15.49 10.70
C GLU A 289 13.57 -15.11 9.33
N VAL A 290 13.79 -13.84 8.96
CA VAL A 290 13.52 -13.32 7.63
C VAL A 290 14.84 -12.90 6.98
N THR A 291 15.14 -13.49 5.86
CA THR A 291 16.26 -13.08 5.01
C THR A 291 15.79 -11.99 4.05
N ILE A 292 16.38 -10.80 4.17
CA ILE A 292 16.14 -9.63 3.32
C ILE A 292 17.30 -9.55 2.33
N SER A 293 17.02 -9.60 1.02
CA SER A 293 18.05 -9.51 -0.03
C SER A 293 17.70 -8.43 -1.03
N TRP A 294 18.69 -7.63 -1.43
CA TRP A 294 18.52 -6.53 -2.38
C TRP A 294 19.80 -6.25 -3.15
N THR A 295 19.73 -5.34 -4.11
CA THR A 295 20.89 -4.77 -4.79
C THR A 295 20.92 -3.27 -4.55
N ASN A 296 22.07 -2.77 -4.06
CA ASN A 296 22.30 -1.34 -3.88
C ASN A 296 22.21 -0.62 -5.23
N PRO A 297 21.75 0.64 -5.29
CA PRO A 297 21.73 1.41 -6.53
C PRO A 297 23.15 1.63 -7.07
N SER A 298 23.29 1.55 -8.39
CA SER A 298 24.52 1.90 -9.11
C SER A 298 24.48 3.31 -9.69
N THR A 299 23.32 3.93 -9.65
CA THR A 299 23.04 5.26 -10.24
C THR A 299 22.37 6.17 -9.23
N ASP A 300 22.48 7.47 -9.47
CA ASP A 300 21.62 8.49 -8.89
C ASP A 300 20.24 8.51 -9.58
N LYS A 301 19.35 9.38 -9.13
CA LYS A 301 17.98 9.51 -9.70
C LYS A 301 17.94 9.91 -11.16
N GLU A 302 19.01 10.49 -11.70
CA GLU A 302 19.10 10.84 -13.14
C GLU A 302 19.73 9.73 -13.99
N GLY A 303 20.13 8.62 -13.37
CA GLY A 303 20.81 7.52 -14.04
C GLY A 303 22.32 7.72 -14.24
N ASN A 304 22.93 8.76 -13.65
CA ASN A 304 24.37 8.91 -13.63
C ASN A 304 24.99 7.92 -12.64
N GLN A 305 26.23 7.50 -12.91
CA GLN A 305 26.91 6.58 -12.00
C GLN A 305 27.13 7.22 -10.62
N LEU A 306 26.69 6.55 -9.57
CA LEU A 306 26.95 6.97 -8.19
C LEU A 306 28.46 6.98 -7.91
N THR A 307 28.92 8.10 -7.33
CA THR A 307 30.31 8.28 -6.92
C THR A 307 30.58 7.81 -5.50
N SER A 308 29.52 7.78 -4.65
CA SER A 308 29.58 7.27 -3.28
C SER A 308 28.22 6.72 -2.85
N LEU A 309 28.24 5.76 -1.97
CA LEU A 309 27.12 5.27 -1.20
C LEU A 309 27.62 5.11 0.23
N ASP A 310 26.99 5.78 1.20
CA ASP A 310 27.55 5.88 2.55
C ASP A 310 26.89 4.88 3.50
N THR A 311 25.58 4.71 3.40
CA THR A 311 24.80 3.94 4.36
C THR A 311 23.61 3.26 3.68
N VAL A 312 23.26 2.08 4.19
CA VAL A 312 21.99 1.40 3.90
C VAL A 312 21.24 1.22 5.22
N PHE A 313 20.01 1.63 5.25
CA PHE A 313 19.09 1.42 6.36
C PHE A 313 18.12 0.31 6.04
N ILE A 314 17.95 -0.60 6.98
CA ILE A 314 16.95 -1.66 6.93
C ILE A 314 15.95 -1.40 8.03
N ARG A 315 14.68 -1.38 7.68
CA ARG A 315 13.58 -1.10 8.61
C ARG A 315 12.63 -2.29 8.62
N ARG A 316 12.06 -2.56 9.78
CA ARG A 316 10.93 -3.46 9.97
C ARG A 316 9.83 -2.69 10.69
N ASP A 317 8.62 -2.78 10.18
CA ASP A 317 7.43 -2.12 10.74
C ASP A 317 7.74 -0.66 11.07
N PHE A 318 8.37 0.03 10.08
CA PHE A 318 8.78 1.44 10.10
C PHE A 318 9.90 1.79 11.11
N VAL A 319 10.44 0.81 11.84
CA VAL A 319 11.56 1.00 12.78
C VAL A 319 12.87 0.54 12.15
N THR A 320 13.91 1.38 12.18
CA THR A 320 15.24 1.00 11.72
C THR A 320 15.82 -0.09 12.62
N ILE A 321 16.00 -1.30 12.07
CA ILE A 321 16.57 -2.46 12.75
C ILE A 321 18.04 -2.65 12.47
N ALA A 322 18.54 -2.09 11.35
CA ALA A 322 19.96 -2.12 11.03
C ALA A 322 20.39 -0.91 10.20
N THR A 323 21.62 -0.48 10.45
CA THR A 323 22.30 0.56 9.69
C THR A 323 23.65 -0.01 9.24
N LEU A 324 23.79 -0.18 7.93
CA LEU A 324 25.00 -0.76 7.33
C LEU A 324 25.86 0.36 6.75
N THR A 325 27.12 0.39 7.14
CA THR A 325 28.17 1.26 6.59
C THR A 325 29.19 0.41 5.81
N ASP A 326 30.12 1.02 5.13
CA ASP A 326 31.07 0.33 4.25
C ASP A 326 30.37 -0.44 3.12
N VAL A 327 29.38 0.16 2.49
CA VAL A 327 28.57 -0.40 1.41
C VAL A 327 29.03 0.14 0.06
N GLU A 328 28.94 -0.69 -0.97
CA GLU A 328 29.35 -0.30 -2.33
C GLU A 328 28.14 -0.13 -3.24
N SER A 329 28.26 0.81 -4.18
CA SER A 329 27.30 1.04 -5.25
C SER A 329 27.15 -0.23 -6.13
N GLY A 330 25.92 -0.63 -6.43
CA GLY A 330 25.59 -1.82 -7.23
C GLY A 330 25.87 -3.17 -6.55
N GLN A 331 26.21 -3.18 -5.27
CA GLN A 331 26.49 -4.40 -4.50
C GLN A 331 25.20 -5.16 -4.19
N ALA A 332 25.21 -6.48 -4.40
CA ALA A 332 24.16 -7.36 -3.88
C ALA A 332 24.37 -7.57 -2.37
N MET A 333 23.33 -7.34 -1.59
CA MET A 333 23.34 -7.35 -0.14
C MET A 333 22.33 -8.34 0.42
N THR A 334 22.59 -8.80 1.63
CA THR A 334 21.68 -9.66 2.40
C THR A 334 21.78 -9.32 3.88
N TYR A 335 20.64 -9.29 4.55
CA TYR A 335 20.53 -9.14 6.00
C TYR A 335 19.55 -10.18 6.54
N VAL A 336 19.81 -10.72 7.73
CA VAL A 336 18.91 -11.67 8.41
C VAL A 336 18.38 -11.00 9.66
N ASP A 337 17.07 -10.89 9.74
CA ASP A 337 16.34 -10.39 10.90
C ASP A 337 15.70 -11.54 11.67
N ASN A 338 15.72 -11.46 13.01
CA ASN A 338 15.07 -12.43 13.88
C ASN A 338 13.69 -11.89 14.29
N VAL A 339 12.67 -12.68 14.06
CA VAL A 339 11.29 -12.37 14.43
C VAL A 339 10.80 -13.32 15.51
N GLU A 340 10.11 -12.80 16.52
CA GLU A 340 9.71 -13.58 17.69
C GLU A 340 8.33 -14.21 17.54
N ASN A 341 7.45 -13.58 16.78
CA ASN A 341 6.04 -13.96 16.67
C ASN A 341 5.63 -14.19 15.21
N PRO A 342 4.68 -15.08 14.94
CA PRO A 342 4.02 -15.12 13.65
C PRO A 342 3.21 -13.83 13.40
N GLY A 343 3.30 -13.28 12.19
CA GLY A 343 2.60 -12.04 11.82
C GLY A 343 2.95 -11.56 10.41
N LEU A 344 2.34 -10.47 10.01
CA LEU A 344 2.72 -9.71 8.82
C LEU A 344 3.85 -8.75 9.20
N TYR A 345 4.92 -8.74 8.43
CA TYR A 345 6.05 -7.85 8.64
C TYR A 345 6.28 -7.02 7.39
N HIS A 346 6.45 -5.72 7.58
CA HIS A 346 6.78 -4.76 6.53
C HIS A 346 8.28 -4.46 6.60
N TYR A 347 9.00 -4.75 5.54
CA TYR A 347 10.41 -4.40 5.44
C TYR A 347 10.61 -3.33 4.39
N SER A 348 11.43 -2.33 4.73
CA SER A 348 11.89 -1.34 3.77
C SER A 348 13.41 -1.20 3.81
N VAL A 349 13.99 -0.93 2.64
CA VAL A 349 15.43 -0.69 2.48
C VAL A 349 15.62 0.60 1.71
N LEU A 350 16.45 1.50 2.26
CA LEU A 350 16.84 2.75 1.62
C LEU A 350 18.35 2.97 1.76
N CYS A 351 18.89 3.75 0.86
CA CYS A 351 20.31 4.10 0.83
C CYS A 351 20.51 5.60 1.03
N SER A 352 21.67 5.98 1.53
CA SER A 352 22.05 7.39 1.62
C SER A 352 23.48 7.64 1.17
N ASN A 353 23.74 8.87 0.77
CA ASN A 353 25.05 9.45 0.58
C ASN A 353 25.08 10.86 1.21
N GLN A 354 26.17 11.60 1.00
CA GLN A 354 26.34 12.96 1.52
C GLN A 354 25.27 13.96 1.05
N TYR A 355 24.51 13.65 0.00
CA TYR A 355 23.47 14.52 -0.55
C TYR A 355 22.07 14.20 -0.03
N GLY A 356 21.82 12.99 0.50
CA GLY A 356 20.55 12.60 1.08
C GLY A 356 20.21 11.13 0.92
N HIS A 357 18.94 10.81 1.09
CA HIS A 357 18.40 9.45 1.06
C HIS A 357 17.72 9.13 -0.28
N SER A 358 17.83 7.88 -0.72
CA SER A 358 16.97 7.33 -1.77
C SER A 358 15.51 7.28 -1.31
N LYS A 359 14.58 7.05 -2.25
CA LYS A 359 13.30 6.46 -1.85
C LYS A 359 13.56 5.06 -1.28
N PHE A 360 12.71 4.64 -0.34
CA PHE A 360 12.77 3.26 0.13
C PHE A 360 12.11 2.30 -0.88
N LYS A 361 12.53 1.06 -0.85
CA LYS A 361 11.83 -0.05 -1.50
C LYS A 361 11.21 -0.91 -0.41
N GLU A 362 9.94 -1.18 -0.53
CA GLU A 362 9.16 -1.97 0.44
C GLU A 362 8.77 -3.32 -0.11
N GLU A 363 8.68 -4.27 0.79
CA GLU A 363 8.07 -5.58 0.58
C GLU A 363 7.49 -6.09 1.90
N THR A 364 6.45 -6.89 1.83
CA THR A 364 5.82 -7.50 2.99
C THR A 364 5.96 -9.01 2.97
N ILE A 365 6.04 -9.60 4.15
CA ILE A 365 6.09 -11.06 4.30
C ILE A 365 5.22 -11.51 5.47
N LEU A 366 4.40 -12.51 5.21
CA LEU A 366 3.65 -13.20 6.25
C LEU A 366 4.52 -14.33 6.81
N VAL A 367 4.97 -14.20 8.06
CA VAL A 367 5.87 -15.15 8.73
C VAL A 367 5.09 -16.02 9.68
N GLY A 368 5.28 -17.34 9.58
CA GLY A 368 4.61 -18.32 10.45
C GLY A 368 4.09 -19.53 9.70
N GLN A 369 3.59 -20.51 10.44
CA GLN A 369 2.93 -21.67 9.83
C GLN A 369 1.67 -21.20 9.09
N LYS A 370 1.53 -21.60 7.82
CA LYS A 370 0.43 -21.19 6.92
C LYS A 370 -0.23 -22.39 6.27
N CYS A 371 -1.49 -22.24 5.93
CA CYS A 371 -2.20 -23.10 5.01
C CYS A 371 -3.20 -22.31 4.19
N ASP A 372 -3.58 -22.88 3.05
CA ASP A 372 -4.37 -22.18 2.06
C ASP A 372 -5.87 -22.27 2.36
N LEU A 373 -6.54 -21.13 2.29
CA LEU A 373 -7.99 -21.07 2.10
C LEU A 373 -8.28 -20.76 0.62
N THR A 374 -9.33 -21.35 0.09
CA THR A 374 -9.80 -21.09 -1.28
C THR A 374 -11.01 -20.17 -1.23
N PHE A 375 -10.96 -19.10 -2.01
CA PHE A 375 -12.04 -18.14 -2.21
C PHE A 375 -12.59 -18.27 -3.61
N GLU A 376 -13.84 -18.69 -3.73
CA GLU A 376 -14.59 -18.66 -4.99
C GLU A 376 -15.41 -17.38 -5.01
N LEU A 377 -15.09 -16.44 -5.88
CA LEU A 377 -15.66 -15.09 -5.93
C LEU A 377 -16.58 -14.98 -7.15
N PHE A 378 -17.73 -14.34 -6.99
CA PHE A 378 -18.72 -14.18 -8.06
C PHE A 378 -19.27 -12.75 -8.07
N ASP A 379 -19.59 -12.30 -9.27
CA ASP A 379 -20.23 -11.02 -9.58
C ASP A 379 -21.20 -11.21 -10.75
N GLU A 380 -22.52 -11.03 -10.55
CA GLU A 380 -23.53 -11.23 -11.60
C GLU A 380 -23.45 -10.15 -12.68
N GLY A 381 -22.98 -8.94 -12.34
CA GLY A 381 -22.78 -7.82 -13.27
C GLY A 381 -21.61 -8.03 -14.21
N GLY A 382 -20.61 -8.77 -13.76
CA GLY A 382 -19.42 -9.11 -14.53
C GLY A 382 -18.42 -7.96 -14.66
N ASP A 383 -18.49 -6.97 -13.78
CA ASP A 383 -17.59 -5.81 -13.76
C ASP A 383 -16.80 -5.68 -12.45
N GLY A 384 -16.75 -6.77 -11.66
CA GLY A 384 -16.02 -6.92 -10.41
C GLY A 384 -16.73 -6.28 -9.22
N TRP A 385 -16.13 -6.40 -8.04
CA TRP A 385 -16.77 -6.02 -6.77
C TRP A 385 -16.76 -4.52 -6.46
N LYS A 386 -16.29 -3.67 -7.37
CA LYS A 386 -16.30 -2.20 -7.27
C LYS A 386 -15.85 -1.65 -5.91
N GLY A 387 -14.73 -2.15 -5.43
CA GLY A 387 -14.15 -1.80 -4.13
C GLY A 387 -14.68 -2.62 -2.96
N GLY A 388 -15.68 -3.49 -3.16
CA GLY A 388 -16.06 -4.51 -2.20
C GLY A 388 -14.88 -5.46 -1.95
N SER A 389 -14.68 -5.90 -0.70
CA SER A 389 -13.57 -6.79 -0.38
C SER A 389 -13.78 -7.53 0.93
N ILE A 390 -13.05 -8.62 1.09
CA ILE A 390 -12.92 -9.37 2.33
C ILE A 390 -11.54 -9.05 2.91
N SER A 391 -11.49 -8.37 4.05
CA SER A 391 -10.27 -8.20 4.84
C SER A 391 -10.15 -9.33 5.86
N ILE A 392 -8.95 -9.89 6.01
CA ILE A 392 -8.68 -11.00 6.91
C ILE A 392 -7.67 -10.52 7.95
N PHE A 393 -8.06 -10.64 9.21
CA PHE A 393 -7.28 -10.15 10.34
C PHE A 393 -6.80 -11.29 11.21
N LYS A 394 -5.61 -11.12 11.80
CA LYS A 394 -5.08 -11.89 12.89
C LYS A 394 -4.61 -10.92 13.96
N ASP A 395 -5.14 -11.10 15.21
CA ASP A 395 -4.77 -10.26 16.36
C ASP A 395 -4.89 -8.74 16.08
N ASP A 396 -6.00 -8.33 15.43
CA ASP A 396 -6.32 -6.96 14.99
C ASP A 396 -5.46 -6.41 13.83
N GLU A 397 -4.51 -7.17 13.31
CA GLU A 397 -3.73 -6.82 12.12
C GLU A 397 -4.33 -7.44 10.85
N ARG A 398 -4.48 -6.64 9.78
CA ARG A 398 -4.93 -7.15 8.48
C ARG A 398 -3.79 -7.87 7.77
N ILE A 399 -3.89 -9.19 7.68
CA ILE A 399 -2.88 -10.05 7.03
C ILE A 399 -3.17 -10.36 5.57
N ALA A 400 -4.40 -10.16 5.10
CA ALA A 400 -4.76 -10.34 3.70
C ALA A 400 -6.03 -9.56 3.32
N LYS A 401 -6.16 -9.29 2.03
CA LYS A 401 -7.36 -8.72 1.40
C LYS A 401 -7.68 -9.52 0.15
N VAL A 402 -8.95 -9.88 -0.03
CA VAL A 402 -9.47 -10.61 -1.20
C VAL A 402 -10.58 -9.81 -1.84
N ALA A 403 -10.53 -9.63 -3.15
CA ALA A 403 -11.54 -8.92 -3.93
C ALA A 403 -11.56 -9.45 -5.36
N LEU A 404 -12.70 -9.31 -6.02
CA LEU A 404 -12.80 -9.51 -7.48
C LEU A 404 -12.66 -8.14 -8.15
N GLU A 405 -11.50 -7.88 -8.73
CA GLU A 405 -11.19 -6.57 -9.33
C GLU A 405 -11.96 -6.34 -10.65
N ASP A 406 -12.13 -7.40 -11.44
CA ASP A 406 -12.81 -7.37 -12.74
C ASP A 406 -13.38 -8.74 -13.10
N GLY A 407 -14.41 -8.76 -13.96
CA GLY A 407 -15.03 -10.00 -14.45
C GLY A 407 -16.09 -10.60 -13.52
N ALA A 408 -16.72 -11.68 -13.97
CA ALA A 408 -17.88 -12.30 -13.33
C ALA A 408 -17.50 -13.33 -12.23
N SER A 409 -16.27 -13.80 -12.19
CA SER A 409 -15.81 -14.76 -11.16
C SER A 409 -14.30 -14.96 -11.15
N SER A 410 -13.73 -15.29 -9.99
CA SER A 410 -12.38 -15.84 -9.83
C SER A 410 -12.34 -16.94 -8.78
N ILE A 411 -11.24 -17.70 -8.75
CA ILE A 411 -10.91 -18.65 -7.69
C ILE A 411 -9.50 -18.33 -7.24
N ASP A 412 -9.38 -17.85 -6.01
CA ASP A 412 -8.13 -17.41 -5.42
C ASP A 412 -7.73 -18.34 -4.27
N SER A 413 -6.46 -18.75 -4.21
CA SER A 413 -5.90 -19.48 -3.08
C SER A 413 -5.02 -18.51 -2.28
N VAL A 414 -5.33 -18.34 -0.99
CA VAL A 414 -4.65 -17.41 -0.10
C VAL A 414 -4.04 -18.17 1.06
N SER A 415 -2.70 -18.11 1.18
CA SER A 415 -1.97 -18.68 2.30
C SER A 415 -2.11 -17.81 3.54
N LEU A 416 -2.75 -18.32 4.58
CA LEU A 416 -3.06 -17.61 5.81
C LEU A 416 -2.44 -18.29 7.03
N LEU A 417 -2.12 -17.49 8.05
CA LEU A 417 -1.51 -17.97 9.28
C LEU A 417 -2.40 -18.97 10.02
N ASN A 418 -1.74 -19.89 10.68
CA ASN A 418 -2.35 -20.81 11.63
C ASN A 418 -2.98 -20.06 12.82
N GLY A 419 -4.15 -20.51 13.28
CA GLY A 419 -4.86 -19.99 14.45
C GLY A 419 -6.11 -19.18 14.11
N ASP A 420 -6.58 -18.38 15.07
CA ASP A 420 -7.84 -17.66 14.93
C ASP A 420 -7.72 -16.47 13.97
N LEU A 421 -8.62 -16.42 13.00
CA LEU A 421 -8.71 -15.38 11.98
C LEU A 421 -10.09 -14.71 12.04
N THR A 422 -10.14 -13.41 11.80
CA THR A 422 -11.38 -12.63 11.72
C THR A 422 -11.57 -12.13 10.29
N PHE A 423 -12.75 -12.34 9.72
CA PHE A 423 -13.10 -11.95 8.36
C PHE A 423 -14.09 -10.80 8.39
N VAL A 424 -13.74 -9.73 7.70
CA VAL A 424 -14.50 -8.48 7.64
C VAL A 424 -14.93 -8.22 6.21
N TRP A 425 -16.23 -8.01 6.00
CA TRP A 425 -16.75 -7.54 4.74
C TRP A 425 -16.65 -6.01 4.65
N ASN A 426 -15.95 -5.53 3.64
CA ASN A 426 -15.90 -4.11 3.29
C ASN A 426 -16.84 -3.89 2.11
N LYS A 427 -17.89 -3.09 2.34
CA LYS A 427 -18.90 -2.84 1.33
C LYS A 427 -18.33 -2.02 0.17
N CYS A 428 -18.81 -2.24 -1.05
CA CYS A 428 -18.44 -1.46 -2.22
C CYS A 428 -18.70 0.05 -2.01
N TRP A 429 -17.81 0.90 -2.52
CA TRP A 429 -17.84 2.37 -2.28
C TRP A 429 -18.86 3.12 -3.13
N TYR A 430 -19.36 2.51 -4.20
CA TYR A 430 -20.30 3.10 -5.13
C TYR A 430 -21.73 2.68 -4.81
N ALA A 431 -22.28 3.19 -3.71
CA ALA A 431 -23.69 3.03 -3.37
C ALA A 431 -24.48 4.25 -3.82
N GLU A 432 -25.47 3.98 -4.70
CA GLU A 432 -26.60 4.82 -5.09
C GLU A 432 -26.33 5.95 -6.13
N PRO A 433 -27.12 6.02 -7.21
CA PRO A 433 -28.26 5.14 -7.51
C PRO A 433 -28.01 4.07 -8.57
N TYR A 434 -26.74 3.78 -8.97
CA TYR A 434 -26.45 2.97 -10.18
C TYR A 434 -25.72 1.65 -9.94
N TYR A 435 -25.22 1.38 -8.72
CA TYR A 435 -24.52 0.13 -8.41
C TYR A 435 -25.07 -0.46 -7.10
N THR A 436 -25.47 -1.72 -7.15
CA THR A 436 -25.94 -2.48 -5.99
C THR A 436 -24.88 -3.56 -5.67
N CYS A 437 -24.51 -3.70 -4.40
CA CYS A 437 -23.62 -4.78 -3.96
C CYS A 437 -24.38 -6.11 -3.78
N ASP A 438 -25.60 -6.20 -4.22
CA ASP A 438 -26.47 -7.38 -4.16
C ASP A 438 -26.15 -8.45 -5.22
N GLU A 439 -25.34 -8.10 -6.22
CA GLU A 439 -24.82 -9.02 -7.24
C GLU A 439 -23.54 -9.78 -6.82
N ILE A 440 -22.95 -9.41 -5.67
CA ILE A 440 -21.71 -10.01 -5.15
C ILE A 440 -22.03 -11.23 -4.30
N SER A 441 -21.35 -12.34 -4.59
CA SER A 441 -21.37 -13.53 -3.75
C SER A 441 -20.03 -14.24 -3.71
N PHE A 442 -19.79 -15.04 -2.67
CA PHE A 442 -18.55 -15.80 -2.54
C PHE A 442 -18.71 -17.03 -1.65
N VAL A 443 -17.81 -17.99 -1.84
CA VAL A 443 -17.66 -19.20 -1.02
C VAL A 443 -16.23 -19.28 -0.53
N ILE A 444 -16.04 -19.56 0.77
CA ILE A 444 -14.73 -19.78 1.38
C ILE A 444 -14.62 -21.25 1.76
N LYS A 445 -13.51 -21.87 1.39
CA LYS A 445 -13.20 -23.28 1.69
C LYS A 445 -11.90 -23.39 2.48
N ASP A 446 -11.86 -24.34 3.39
CA ASP A 446 -10.64 -24.68 4.13
C ASP A 446 -9.60 -25.44 3.25
N LYS A 447 -8.44 -25.75 3.86
CA LYS A 447 -7.35 -26.50 3.22
C LYS A 447 -7.76 -27.88 2.68
N ASP A 448 -8.83 -28.45 3.21
CA ASP A 448 -9.35 -29.77 2.84
C ASP A 448 -10.50 -29.68 1.81
N GLY A 449 -10.87 -28.48 1.41
CA GLY A 449 -11.92 -28.17 0.44
C GLY A 449 -13.33 -28.15 1.03
N ASN A 450 -13.48 -28.18 2.36
CA ASN A 450 -14.78 -28.04 2.99
C ASN A 450 -15.23 -26.59 3.00
N VAL A 451 -16.49 -26.35 2.68
CA VAL A 451 -17.08 -25.00 2.75
C VAL A 451 -17.17 -24.57 4.21
N ILE A 452 -16.48 -23.48 4.54
CA ILE A 452 -16.51 -22.84 5.88
C ILE A 452 -17.41 -21.62 5.92
N TYR A 453 -17.67 -21.00 4.76
CA TYR A 453 -18.60 -19.89 4.62
C TYR A 453 -19.14 -19.80 3.21
N GLU A 454 -20.41 -19.41 3.09
CA GLU A 454 -21.08 -19.07 1.81
C GLU A 454 -21.93 -17.83 2.07
N SER A 455 -21.76 -16.79 1.22
CA SER A 455 -22.51 -15.55 1.37
C SER A 455 -23.97 -15.73 0.95
N GLU A 456 -24.90 -15.15 1.72
CA GLU A 456 -26.33 -15.16 1.45
C GLU A 456 -26.85 -13.72 1.26
N GLY A 457 -27.25 -13.37 0.02
CA GLY A 457 -27.83 -12.07 -0.30
C GLY A 457 -26.89 -10.89 -0.06
N GLU A 458 -27.43 -9.69 0.08
CA GLU A 458 -26.66 -8.47 0.34
C GLU A 458 -26.03 -8.50 1.74
N MET A 459 -24.71 -8.47 1.79
CA MET A 459 -23.95 -8.49 3.04
C MET A 459 -23.88 -7.09 3.68
N GLN A 460 -23.98 -7.05 5.00
CA GLN A 460 -23.70 -5.85 5.77
C GLN A 460 -22.20 -5.73 6.04
N ALA A 461 -21.67 -4.48 5.96
CA ALA A 461 -20.28 -4.22 6.31
C ALA A 461 -19.96 -4.61 7.77
N GLY A 462 -18.78 -5.14 7.99
CA GLY A 462 -18.29 -5.56 9.31
C GLY A 462 -17.91 -7.03 9.40
N VAL A 463 -17.61 -7.47 10.61
CA VAL A 463 -17.23 -8.86 10.88
C VAL A 463 -18.37 -9.81 10.53
N PHE A 464 -18.11 -10.78 9.64
CA PHE A 464 -19.10 -11.79 9.26
C PHE A 464 -18.71 -13.21 9.69
N MET A 465 -17.42 -13.47 9.94
CA MET A 465 -16.94 -14.79 10.35
C MET A 465 -15.69 -14.68 11.23
N THR A 466 -15.56 -15.59 12.18
CA THR A 466 -14.28 -15.94 12.80
C THR A 466 -14.01 -17.41 12.55
N PHE A 467 -12.78 -17.77 12.22
CA PHE A 467 -12.41 -19.13 11.87
C PHE A 467 -11.05 -19.49 12.44
N ASN A 468 -10.92 -20.66 13.05
CA ASN A 468 -9.63 -21.18 13.48
C ASN A 468 -8.99 -21.94 12.30
N ASN A 469 -7.99 -21.31 11.68
CA ASN A 469 -7.25 -21.88 10.56
C ASN A 469 -6.21 -22.87 11.10
N ASP A 470 -6.61 -24.13 11.30
CA ASP A 470 -5.72 -25.18 11.80
C ASP A 470 -4.86 -25.73 10.66
N CYS A 471 -3.63 -25.22 10.57
CA CYS A 471 -2.62 -25.65 9.62
C CYS A 471 -1.84 -26.88 10.06
N THR A 472 -2.17 -27.49 11.17
CA THR A 472 -1.56 -28.77 11.51
C THR A 472 -1.90 -29.78 10.40
N LEU A 473 -0.91 -30.56 10.00
CA LEU A 473 -1.21 -31.71 9.18
C LEU A 473 -2.06 -32.61 10.05
N ASP A 474 -3.38 -32.65 9.80
CA ASP A 474 -4.18 -33.74 10.26
C ASP A 474 -3.61 -35.02 9.64
N ILE A 475 -2.73 -35.64 10.39
CA ILE A 475 -2.60 -37.08 10.27
C ILE A 475 -3.90 -37.59 10.89
N THR A 476 -5.00 -37.45 10.17
CA THR A 476 -6.15 -38.26 10.41
C THR A 476 -5.60 -39.67 10.31
N GLU A 477 -5.45 -40.34 11.45
CA GLU A 477 -5.64 -41.77 11.44
C GLU A 477 -6.93 -41.93 10.65
N THR A 478 -6.84 -42.22 9.34
CA THR A 478 -8.00 -42.69 8.60
C THR A 478 -8.47 -43.85 9.43
N GLY A 479 -9.49 -43.60 10.22
CA GLY A 479 -10.11 -44.57 11.10
C GLY A 479 -10.87 -45.63 10.31
N MET A 480 -10.18 -46.35 9.49
CA MET A 480 -10.31 -47.75 9.38
C MET A 480 -9.47 -48.29 10.54
N GLU A 481 -10.13 -48.67 11.64
CA GLU A 481 -9.62 -49.72 12.50
C GLU A 481 -9.31 -50.89 11.58
N ASP A 482 -8.11 -50.85 11.00
CA ASP A 482 -7.59 -51.99 10.32
C ASP A 482 -7.20 -52.96 11.41
N GLU A 483 -8.16 -53.81 11.77
CA GLU A 483 -8.01 -54.86 12.78
C GLU A 483 -6.80 -55.73 12.55
N ASN A 484 -6.08 -55.51 11.41
CA ASN A 484 -4.98 -56.32 10.95
C ASN A 484 -3.59 -55.76 11.22
N VAL A 485 -3.42 -54.48 11.67
CA VAL A 485 -2.11 -53.90 11.97
C VAL A 485 -2.02 -53.52 13.45
N THR A 486 -1.08 -54.13 14.14
CA THR A 486 -0.81 -53.83 15.56
C THR A 486 0.64 -53.39 15.76
N ILE A 487 0.83 -52.36 16.59
CA ILE A 487 2.14 -51.86 17.03
C ILE A 487 2.11 -51.78 18.56
N TYR A 488 2.97 -52.57 19.22
CA TYR A 488 3.02 -52.56 20.69
C TYR A 488 4.41 -52.96 21.23
N PRO A 489 4.78 -52.49 22.43
CA PRO A 489 4.11 -51.43 23.18
C PRO A 489 4.24 -50.06 22.49
N ASN A 490 3.21 -49.24 22.64
CA ASN A 490 3.24 -47.83 22.25
C ASN A 490 2.55 -47.05 23.37
N PRO A 491 3.26 -46.24 24.17
CA PRO A 491 4.72 -45.95 24.06
C PRO A 491 5.64 -47.15 24.34
N THR A 492 6.87 -47.07 23.83
CA THR A 492 7.91 -48.10 24.01
C THR A 492 9.13 -47.54 24.77
N ASP A 493 9.84 -48.40 25.46
CA ASP A 493 11.16 -48.14 26.05
C ASP A 493 12.32 -48.83 25.30
N GLY A 494 12.04 -49.33 24.09
CA GLY A 494 13.06 -49.95 23.24
C GLY A 494 12.49 -50.83 22.12
N MET A 495 11.97 -52.02 22.43
CA MET A 495 11.51 -52.97 21.43
C MET A 495 10.05 -52.72 21.05
N VAL A 496 9.78 -52.61 19.74
CA VAL A 496 8.44 -52.45 19.18
C VAL A 496 8.10 -53.65 18.31
N ASN A 497 7.00 -54.32 18.64
CA ASN A 497 6.45 -55.41 17.83
C ASN A 497 5.46 -54.81 16.81
N ILE A 498 5.64 -55.13 15.54
CA ILE A 498 4.76 -54.75 14.46
C ILE A 498 4.19 -56.02 13.83
N SER A 499 2.87 -56.07 13.72
CA SER A 499 2.19 -57.18 13.04
C SER A 499 1.23 -56.64 12.00
N ALA A 500 1.39 -57.09 10.76
CA ALA A 500 0.52 -56.83 9.65
C ALA A 500 0.63 -57.98 8.64
N ARG A 501 -0.36 -58.10 7.74
CA ARG A 501 -0.35 -59.18 6.75
C ARG A 501 0.63 -58.84 5.60
N ASN A 502 1.53 -59.78 5.27
CA ASN A 502 2.48 -59.67 4.18
C ASN A 502 3.32 -58.36 4.22
N ILE A 503 4.05 -58.11 5.33
CA ILE A 503 4.90 -56.94 5.44
C ILE A 503 6.13 -57.12 4.50
N ASN A 504 6.30 -56.20 3.58
CA ASN A 504 7.46 -56.15 2.69
C ASN A 504 8.57 -55.24 3.21
N GLU A 505 8.16 -54.12 3.84
CA GLU A 505 9.10 -53.10 4.31
C GLU A 505 8.50 -52.33 5.48
N VAL A 506 9.34 -51.97 6.45
CA VAL A 506 9.01 -51.08 7.56
C VAL A 506 10.02 -49.95 7.63
N GLY A 507 9.57 -48.71 7.43
CA GLY A 507 10.38 -47.50 7.56
C GLY A 507 10.04 -46.75 8.86
N VAL A 508 11.04 -46.24 9.55
CA VAL A 508 10.91 -45.39 10.74
C VAL A 508 11.31 -43.97 10.39
N TYR A 509 10.44 -43.01 10.71
CA TYR A 509 10.61 -41.59 10.38
C TYR A 509 10.49 -40.73 11.64
N ASN A 510 11.25 -39.63 11.71
CA ASN A 510 11.09 -38.64 12.77
C ASN A 510 9.88 -37.71 12.51
N LEU A 511 9.62 -36.78 13.45
CA LEU A 511 8.51 -35.83 13.38
C LEU A 511 8.50 -34.92 12.12
N VAL A 512 9.66 -34.68 11.52
CA VAL A 512 9.79 -33.86 10.29
C VAL A 512 9.78 -34.70 9.01
N GLY A 513 9.41 -35.99 9.11
CA GLY A 513 9.31 -36.90 7.96
C GLY A 513 10.64 -37.42 7.40
N GLN A 514 11.75 -37.15 8.08
CA GLN A 514 13.06 -37.70 7.68
C GLN A 514 13.14 -39.17 8.02
N GLU A 515 13.51 -40.00 7.05
CA GLU A 515 13.73 -41.42 7.24
C GLU A 515 14.95 -41.66 8.15
N ILE A 516 14.73 -42.40 9.24
CA ILE A 516 15.76 -42.78 10.21
C ILE A 516 16.35 -44.11 9.82
N GLU A 517 15.49 -45.09 9.54
CA GLU A 517 15.92 -46.45 9.18
C GLU A 517 14.79 -47.19 8.45
N THR A 518 15.15 -48.09 7.55
CA THR A 518 14.22 -48.92 6.79
C THR A 518 14.64 -50.39 6.88
N PHE A 519 13.67 -51.25 7.15
CA PHE A 519 13.82 -52.70 7.32
C PHE A 519 13.05 -53.41 6.21
N VAL A 520 13.72 -54.31 5.48
CA VAL A 520 13.07 -55.21 4.52
C VAL A 520 12.59 -56.43 5.31
N ILE A 521 11.26 -56.67 5.27
CA ILE A 521 10.57 -57.74 5.98
C ILE A 521 9.87 -58.59 4.93
N ASP A 522 9.75 -59.87 5.14
CA ASP A 522 9.01 -60.81 4.29
C ASP A 522 8.23 -61.79 5.20
N GLU A 523 7.61 -61.23 6.22
CA GLU A 523 6.87 -61.95 7.25
C GLU A 523 5.67 -61.11 7.70
N ASP A 524 4.72 -61.75 8.43
CA ASP A 524 3.53 -61.10 9.00
C ASP A 524 3.82 -60.34 10.28
N GLN A 525 5.04 -60.45 10.84
CA GLN A 525 5.45 -59.80 12.10
C GLN A 525 6.93 -59.48 12.09
N CYS A 526 7.28 -58.34 12.69
CA CYS A 526 8.67 -57.99 12.93
C CYS A 526 8.83 -57.28 14.28
N ILE A 527 10.08 -57.26 14.77
CA ILE A 527 10.45 -56.53 15.99
C ILE A 527 11.52 -55.51 15.58
N ILE A 528 11.27 -54.25 15.92
CA ILE A 528 12.24 -53.15 15.68
C ILE A 528 12.82 -52.74 17.04
N ASP A 529 14.12 -52.64 17.14
CA ASP A 529 14.83 -52.14 18.28
C ASP A 529 15.02 -50.61 18.17
N MET A 530 14.25 -49.87 18.90
CA MET A 530 14.31 -48.41 18.97
C MET A 530 15.13 -47.90 20.15
N SER A 531 15.80 -48.76 20.90
CA SER A 531 16.54 -48.37 22.14
C SER A 531 17.71 -47.41 21.87
N ASN A 532 18.16 -47.29 20.63
CA ASN A 532 19.22 -46.36 20.22
C ASN A 532 18.69 -45.02 19.67
N TYR A 533 17.36 -44.85 19.62
CA TYR A 533 16.76 -43.61 19.17
C TYR A 533 16.58 -42.65 20.34
N ASN A 534 16.57 -41.34 20.06
CA ASN A 534 16.30 -40.33 21.08
C ASN A 534 14.84 -40.43 21.55
N ASP A 535 14.59 -40.01 22.80
CA ASP A 535 13.22 -39.89 23.29
C ASP A 535 12.43 -38.96 22.39
N GLY A 536 11.27 -39.41 21.91
CA GLY A 536 10.49 -38.61 20.97
C GLY A 536 9.34 -39.39 20.32
N VAL A 537 8.67 -38.73 19.37
CA VAL A 537 7.61 -39.33 18.56
C VAL A 537 8.21 -39.73 17.21
N TYR A 538 7.89 -40.94 16.77
CA TYR A 538 8.30 -41.49 15.51
C TYR A 538 7.07 -42.00 14.75
N PHE A 539 7.16 -41.96 13.43
CA PHE A 539 6.18 -42.59 12.55
C PHE A 539 6.76 -43.88 11.97
N VAL A 540 5.95 -44.91 11.99
CA VAL A 540 6.27 -46.21 11.42
C VAL A 540 5.43 -46.41 10.17
N ARG A 541 6.09 -46.50 9.02
CA ARG A 541 5.48 -46.74 7.72
C ARG A 541 5.64 -48.20 7.36
N ILE A 542 4.53 -48.91 7.26
CA ILE A 542 4.47 -50.33 6.95
C ILE A 542 3.99 -50.47 5.52
N LYS A 543 4.80 -51.09 4.69
CA LYS A 543 4.44 -51.42 3.30
C LYS A 543 4.16 -52.88 3.20
N THR A 544 2.94 -53.22 2.80
CA THR A 544 2.49 -54.58 2.50
C THR A 544 2.41 -54.80 0.99
N GLU A 545 1.98 -55.99 0.55
CA GLU A 545 1.74 -56.25 -0.88
C GLU A 545 0.60 -55.38 -1.44
N ASP A 546 -0.38 -55.05 -0.61
CA ASP A 546 -1.64 -54.40 -1.03
C ASP A 546 -1.70 -52.90 -0.74
N GLU A 547 -0.99 -52.41 0.29
CA GLU A 547 -1.12 -51.03 0.79
C GLU A 547 0.10 -50.51 1.55
N ILE A 548 0.10 -49.18 1.83
CA ILE A 548 1.09 -48.54 2.71
C ILE A 548 0.33 -47.95 3.89
N ILE A 549 0.67 -48.38 5.08
CA ILE A 549 0.03 -47.94 6.35
C ILE A 549 1.06 -47.16 7.16
N THR A 550 0.70 -46.01 7.69
CA THR A 550 1.56 -45.22 8.60
C THR A 550 0.90 -45.16 9.97
N LYS A 551 1.65 -45.48 11.02
CA LYS A 551 1.22 -45.43 12.41
C LYS A 551 2.22 -44.61 13.23
N LYS A 552 1.72 -43.96 14.31
CA LYS A 552 2.51 -43.14 15.25
C LYS A 552 2.98 -43.98 16.42
#